data_098222de0241a7513a3844c4296e009d
#
_entry.id   098222de0241a7513a3844c4296e009d
#
_cell.length_a   1.000
_cell.length_b   1.000
_cell.length_c   1.000
_cell.angle_alpha   90.00
_cell.angle_beta   90.00
_cell.angle_gamma   90.00
#
_symmetry.space_group_name_H-M   'P 1'
#
loop_
_entity.id
_entity.type
_entity.pdbx_description
1 polymer ?
#
loop_
_entity_poly.entity_id
_entity_poly.type
_entity_poly.pdbx_seq_one_letter_code
_entity_poly.pdbx_strand_id
1 'polypeptide(L)'
;MKNLLTILTVLLLSKSLLSQLSLDLEKSKIKWTGKKITNATHWGSLSFLEANLDFDGDDLVGGKFIVDMNSMSVDDIQGRGKQRLEGHLRNEDFFDVENHKEAILLFNERVPLNNGVYEVTGTLTIKGISNPVKFTLIPSGNNYSSNLTFDRTKFEITYRSGNFFENLGDRLINDDVELEVSLVQ
;
A
#
# COMPACT_ATOMS: atom_id res chain seq x y z
N MET A 1 52.97 -47.05 7.20
CA MET A 1 51.63 -46.86 7.80
C MET A 1 51.21 -45.39 7.57
N LYS A 2 50.33 -45.11 6.60
CA LYS A 2 49.88 -43.76 6.25
C LYS A 2 48.52 -43.56 6.87
N ASN A 3 48.45 -42.67 7.89
CA ASN A 3 47.17 -42.29 8.48
C ASN A 3 46.44 -41.34 7.56
N LEU A 4 45.34 -41.79 6.98
CA LEU A 4 44.41 -40.97 6.20
C LEU A 4 43.48 -40.27 7.15
N LEU A 5 43.67 -38.96 7.37
CA LEU A 5 42.80 -38.12 8.17
C LEU A 5 41.61 -37.69 7.32
N THR A 6 40.48 -38.34 7.51
CA THR A 6 39.22 -37.98 6.86
C THR A 6 38.63 -36.77 7.55
N ILE A 7 38.70 -35.58 6.90
CA ILE A 7 38.04 -34.36 7.38
C ILE A 7 36.57 -34.47 7.01
N LEU A 8 35.71 -34.71 7.99
CA LEU A 8 34.25 -34.66 7.84
C LEU A 8 33.80 -33.19 7.84
N THR A 9 33.60 -32.64 6.67
CA THR A 9 33.00 -31.27 6.52
C THR A 9 31.53 -31.36 6.83
N VAL A 10 31.14 -30.93 8.02
CA VAL A 10 29.72 -30.76 8.39
C VAL A 10 29.20 -29.50 7.71
N LEU A 11 28.43 -29.66 6.65
CA LEU A 11 27.70 -28.59 5.99
C LEU A 11 26.51 -28.21 6.87
N LEU A 12 26.65 -27.15 7.67
CA LEU A 12 25.55 -26.56 8.42
C LEU A 12 24.60 -25.88 7.41
N LEU A 13 23.56 -26.58 6.98
CA LEU A 13 22.43 -25.98 6.29
C LEU A 13 21.69 -25.09 7.31
N SER A 14 21.93 -23.79 7.27
CA SER A 14 21.07 -22.82 7.93
C SER A 14 19.67 -22.92 7.32
N LYS A 15 18.73 -23.45 8.09
CA LYS A 15 17.30 -23.41 7.71
C LYS A 15 16.84 -21.97 7.93
N SER A 16 16.51 -21.27 6.87
CA SER A 16 15.76 -20.01 6.94
C SER A 16 14.45 -20.26 7.70
N LEU A 17 14.19 -19.50 8.73
CA LEU A 17 12.99 -19.59 9.54
C LEU A 17 11.96 -18.55 9.01
N LEU A 18 11.35 -18.85 7.86
CA LEU A 18 10.31 -18.01 7.31
C LEU A 18 9.09 -18.02 8.22
N SER A 19 8.63 -16.85 8.61
CA SER A 19 7.43 -16.64 9.39
C SER A 19 6.61 -15.52 8.80
N GLN A 20 5.28 -15.60 8.97
CA GLN A 20 4.34 -14.57 8.56
C GLN A 20 3.70 -13.97 9.81
N LEU A 21 3.73 -12.65 9.91
CA LEU A 21 3.05 -11.87 10.92
C LEU A 21 1.76 -11.32 10.31
N SER A 22 0.62 -11.81 10.79
CA SER A 22 -0.69 -11.22 10.47
C SER A 22 -1.00 -10.07 11.40
N LEU A 23 -1.42 -8.95 10.84
CA LEU A 23 -1.72 -7.72 11.58
C LEU A 23 -3.20 -7.66 11.96
N ASP A 24 -3.52 -6.90 13.00
CA ASP A 24 -4.89 -6.66 13.45
C ASP A 24 -5.62 -5.75 12.45
N LEU A 25 -6.54 -6.33 11.68
CA LEU A 25 -7.27 -5.62 10.61
C LEU A 25 -8.24 -4.56 11.14
N GLU A 26 -8.78 -4.74 12.35
CA GLU A 26 -9.74 -3.79 12.93
C GLU A 26 -9.05 -2.52 13.45
N LYS A 27 -7.81 -2.67 13.95
CA LYS A 27 -7.00 -1.56 14.47
C LYS A 27 -6.12 -0.92 13.40
N SER A 28 -5.74 -1.67 12.38
CA SER A 28 -4.97 -1.15 11.25
C SER A 28 -5.82 -0.22 10.39
N LYS A 29 -5.24 0.89 9.93
CA LYS A 29 -5.97 1.96 9.23
C LYS A 29 -5.24 2.42 7.99
N ILE A 30 -6.02 2.74 6.95
CA ILE A 30 -5.56 3.46 5.77
C ILE A 30 -6.37 4.76 5.70
N LYS A 31 -5.67 5.89 5.66
CA LYS A 31 -6.26 7.18 5.32
C LYS A 31 -5.77 7.58 3.93
N TRP A 32 -6.68 7.88 3.02
CA TRP A 32 -6.37 8.40 1.70
C TRP A 32 -6.62 9.91 1.66
N THR A 33 -5.85 10.62 0.84
CA THR A 33 -5.98 12.06 0.60
C THR A 33 -5.85 12.36 -0.87
N GLY A 34 -6.84 13.04 -1.44
CA GLY A 34 -6.86 13.56 -2.80
C GLY A 34 -6.97 15.09 -2.79
N LYS A 35 -6.27 15.76 -3.73
CA LYS A 35 -6.17 17.22 -3.78
C LYS A 35 -6.59 17.75 -5.15
N LYS A 36 -7.17 18.95 -5.18
CA LYS A 36 -7.35 19.74 -6.39
C LYS A 36 -6.23 20.74 -6.58
N ILE A 37 -6.08 21.28 -7.78
CA ILE A 37 -5.12 22.35 -8.07
C ILE A 37 -5.35 23.59 -7.19
N THR A 38 -6.56 23.82 -6.72
CA THR A 38 -6.94 24.92 -5.80
C THR A 38 -6.56 24.67 -4.34
N ASN A 39 -5.81 23.58 -4.05
CA ASN A 39 -5.52 23.07 -2.70
C ASN A 39 -6.75 22.60 -1.89
N ALA A 40 -7.94 22.56 -2.49
CA ALA A 40 -9.08 21.89 -1.88
C ALA A 40 -8.77 20.40 -1.74
N THR A 41 -8.94 19.87 -0.53
CA THR A 41 -8.53 18.53 -0.16
C THR A 41 -9.75 17.74 0.29
N HIS A 42 -9.85 16.48 -0.15
CA HIS A 42 -10.75 15.49 0.43
C HIS A 42 -9.95 14.32 0.98
N TRP A 43 -10.41 13.76 2.05
CA TRP A 43 -9.80 12.58 2.66
C TRP A 43 -10.84 11.62 3.22
N GLY A 44 -10.42 10.38 3.42
CA GLY A 44 -11.26 9.36 3.99
C GLY A 44 -10.47 8.11 4.35
N SER A 45 -11.18 7.02 4.58
CA SER A 45 -10.61 5.77 5.07
C SER A 45 -10.90 4.59 4.15
N LEU A 46 -10.07 3.56 4.31
CA LEU A 46 -10.19 2.22 3.71
C LEU A 46 -9.83 1.19 4.76
N SER A 47 -10.39 -0.02 4.62
CA SER A 47 -10.11 -1.17 5.49
C SER A 47 -9.33 -2.25 4.75
N PHE A 48 -8.56 -3.03 5.51
CA PHE A 48 -7.86 -4.20 4.99
C PHE A 48 -8.77 -5.44 4.99
N LEU A 49 -8.61 -6.30 3.98
CA LEU A 49 -9.05 -7.69 3.96
C LEU A 49 -7.92 -8.63 4.39
N GLU A 50 -6.68 -8.27 4.10
CA GLU A 50 -5.48 -9.00 4.48
C GLU A 50 -4.34 -8.01 4.73
N ALA A 51 -3.56 -8.22 5.79
CA ALA A 51 -2.39 -7.42 6.09
C ALA A 51 -1.34 -8.32 6.76
N ASN A 52 -0.32 -8.69 5.99
CA ASN A 52 0.72 -9.61 6.43
C ASN A 52 2.11 -9.05 6.12
N LEU A 53 3.04 -9.31 7.04
CA LEU A 53 4.48 -9.08 6.88
C LEU A 53 5.20 -10.43 6.96
N ASP A 54 6.17 -10.66 6.08
CA ASP A 54 6.95 -11.88 6.01
C ASP A 54 8.35 -11.64 6.54
N PHE A 55 8.84 -12.55 7.40
CA PHE A 55 10.14 -12.47 8.06
C PHE A 55 10.98 -13.72 7.80
N ASP A 56 12.31 -13.55 7.73
CA ASP A 56 13.31 -14.59 7.88
C ASP A 56 14.09 -14.34 9.18
N GLY A 57 13.74 -15.06 10.24
CA GLY A 57 14.14 -14.71 11.59
C GLY A 57 13.57 -13.35 11.99
N ASP A 58 14.43 -12.38 12.30
CA ASP A 58 14.05 -10.99 12.64
C ASP A 58 14.06 -10.05 11.42
N ASP A 59 14.49 -10.53 10.27
CA ASP A 59 14.58 -9.74 9.05
C ASP A 59 13.24 -9.72 8.30
N LEU A 60 12.68 -8.53 8.08
CA LEU A 60 11.54 -8.34 7.18
C LEU A 60 11.99 -8.72 5.75
N VAL A 61 11.28 -9.62 5.09
CA VAL A 61 11.62 -10.07 3.72
C VAL A 61 10.52 -9.83 2.71
N GLY A 62 9.31 -9.52 3.14
CA GLY A 62 8.19 -9.29 2.25
C GLY A 62 6.93 -8.84 2.98
N GLY A 63 5.86 -8.72 2.20
CA GLY A 63 4.53 -8.48 2.75
C GLY A 63 3.46 -8.44 1.69
N LYS A 64 2.23 -8.68 2.13
CA LYS A 64 1.02 -8.69 1.31
C LYS A 64 -0.09 -7.95 2.02
N PHE A 65 -0.70 -7.02 1.29
CA PHE A 65 -1.84 -6.25 1.75
C PHE A 65 -2.95 -6.29 0.71
N ILE A 66 -4.16 -6.62 1.15
CA ILE A 66 -5.37 -6.54 0.33
C ILE A 66 -6.32 -5.56 1.00
N VAL A 67 -6.78 -4.58 0.23
CA VAL A 67 -7.67 -3.52 0.68
C VAL A 67 -9.06 -3.75 0.11
N ASP A 68 -10.10 -3.65 0.97
CA ASP A 68 -11.50 -3.68 0.54
C ASP A 68 -11.89 -2.33 -0.05
N MET A 69 -12.04 -2.26 -1.36
CA MET A 69 -12.47 -1.04 -2.05
C MET A 69 -13.93 -0.68 -1.78
N ASN A 70 -14.77 -1.65 -1.32
CA ASN A 70 -16.13 -1.35 -0.87
C ASN A 70 -16.16 -0.59 0.46
N SER A 71 -15.10 -0.69 1.27
CA SER A 71 -14.98 0.02 2.53
C SER A 71 -14.69 1.52 2.37
N MET A 72 -14.42 1.98 1.14
CA MET A 72 -14.04 3.36 0.85
C MET A 72 -15.06 4.35 1.44
N SER A 73 -14.59 5.22 2.32
CA SER A 73 -15.36 6.27 2.97
C SER A 73 -14.74 7.64 2.71
N VAL A 74 -15.56 8.68 2.64
CA VAL A 74 -15.17 10.09 2.66
C VAL A 74 -15.46 10.63 4.05
N ASP A 75 -14.46 11.14 4.78
CA ASP A 75 -14.59 11.42 6.20
C ASP A 75 -14.52 12.93 6.55
N ASP A 76 -14.12 13.77 5.58
CA ASP A 76 -13.99 15.24 5.74
C ASP A 76 -15.29 16.01 5.49
N ILE A 77 -16.28 15.40 4.86
CA ILE A 77 -17.59 16.02 4.57
C ILE A 77 -18.75 15.12 5.01
N GLN A 78 -19.93 15.69 5.15
CA GLN A 78 -21.12 15.00 5.65
C GLN A 78 -22.31 15.12 4.68
N GLY A 79 -23.34 14.31 4.93
CA GLY A 79 -24.63 14.38 4.27
C GLY A 79 -24.57 14.06 2.78
N ARG A 80 -25.33 14.82 1.97
CA ARG A 80 -25.41 14.58 0.51
C ARG A 80 -24.08 14.78 -0.22
N GLY A 81 -23.19 15.65 0.29
CA GLY A 81 -21.86 15.86 -0.27
C GLY A 81 -21.01 14.60 -0.18
N LYS A 82 -20.99 13.97 1.00
CA LYS A 82 -20.32 12.68 1.23
C LYS A 82 -20.81 11.63 0.26
N GLN A 83 -22.12 11.38 0.22
CA GLN A 83 -22.73 10.36 -0.64
C GLN A 83 -22.40 10.57 -2.12
N ARG A 84 -22.43 11.84 -2.60
CA ARG A 84 -22.09 12.16 -3.99
C ARG A 84 -20.63 11.85 -4.29
N LEU A 85 -19.70 12.23 -3.41
CA LEU A 85 -18.28 12.01 -3.62
C LEU A 85 -17.93 10.53 -3.54
N GLU A 86 -18.45 9.80 -2.55
CA GLU A 86 -18.28 8.34 -2.45
C GLU A 86 -18.81 7.61 -3.68
N GLY A 87 -20.02 7.98 -4.16
CA GLY A 87 -20.59 7.40 -5.38
C GLY A 87 -19.72 7.67 -6.60
N HIS A 88 -19.15 8.88 -6.72
CA HIS A 88 -18.26 9.22 -7.81
C HIS A 88 -16.92 8.47 -7.73
N LEU A 89 -16.31 8.36 -6.54
CA LEU A 89 -15.06 7.62 -6.38
C LEU A 89 -15.23 6.12 -6.68
N ARG A 90 -16.40 5.55 -6.42
CA ARG A 90 -16.68 4.12 -6.70
C ARG A 90 -17.05 3.82 -8.13
N ASN A 91 -17.40 4.85 -8.94
CA ASN A 91 -17.86 4.70 -10.32
C ASN A 91 -16.71 4.27 -11.26
N GLU A 92 -17.08 3.82 -12.47
CA GLU A 92 -16.17 3.41 -13.55
C GLU A 92 -15.16 4.50 -13.95
N ASP A 93 -15.56 5.80 -13.88
CA ASP A 93 -14.69 6.96 -14.12
C ASP A 93 -13.55 7.11 -13.12
N PHE A 94 -13.60 6.38 -11.98
CA PHE A 94 -12.60 6.42 -10.92
C PHE A 94 -12.09 5.01 -10.58
N PHE A 95 -12.47 4.46 -9.43
CA PHE A 95 -11.93 3.17 -8.97
C PHE A 95 -12.70 1.95 -9.48
N ASP A 96 -13.88 2.15 -10.12
CA ASP A 96 -14.70 1.07 -10.68
C ASP A 96 -14.90 -0.09 -9.68
N VAL A 97 -15.35 0.23 -8.49
CA VAL A 97 -15.38 -0.69 -7.34
C VAL A 97 -16.33 -1.87 -7.57
N GLU A 98 -17.34 -1.72 -8.44
CA GLU A 98 -18.25 -2.81 -8.78
C GLU A 98 -17.51 -3.98 -9.45
N ASN A 99 -16.55 -3.66 -10.34
CA ASN A 99 -15.76 -4.64 -11.07
C ASN A 99 -14.42 -4.95 -10.39
N HIS A 100 -13.91 -4.04 -9.55
CA HIS A 100 -12.60 -4.12 -8.89
C HIS A 100 -12.73 -3.90 -7.39
N LYS A 101 -13.14 -4.95 -6.66
CA LYS A 101 -13.45 -4.90 -5.23
C LYS A 101 -12.22 -4.83 -4.33
N GLU A 102 -11.04 -5.07 -4.88
CA GLU A 102 -9.78 -5.15 -4.13
C GLU A 102 -8.70 -4.31 -4.79
N ALA A 103 -7.86 -3.68 -3.96
CA ALA A 103 -6.54 -3.20 -4.34
C ALA A 103 -5.49 -4.03 -3.59
N ILE A 104 -4.37 -4.34 -4.26
CA ILE A 104 -3.37 -5.28 -3.73
C ILE A 104 -1.99 -4.63 -3.75
N LEU A 105 -1.28 -4.68 -2.62
CA LEU A 105 0.12 -4.33 -2.54
C LEU A 105 0.92 -5.57 -2.15
N LEU A 106 1.91 -5.92 -2.99
CA LEU A 106 2.89 -6.97 -2.73
C LEU A 106 4.28 -6.36 -2.73
N PHE A 107 5.14 -6.79 -1.81
CA PHE A 107 6.56 -6.46 -1.87
C PHE A 107 7.42 -7.62 -1.41
N ASN A 108 8.60 -7.74 -1.99
CA ASN A 108 9.65 -8.70 -1.65
C ASN A 108 11.04 -8.06 -1.76
N GLU A 109 11.10 -6.76 -2.02
CA GLU A 109 12.34 -5.99 -2.10
C GLU A 109 12.33 -4.89 -1.05
N ARG A 110 13.38 -4.84 -0.25
CA ARG A 110 13.56 -3.86 0.79
C ARG A 110 15.04 -3.50 0.96
N VAL A 111 15.29 -2.27 1.34
CA VAL A 111 16.61 -1.78 1.77
C VAL A 111 16.48 -1.34 3.22
N PRO A 112 17.19 -1.98 4.16
CA PRO A 112 17.19 -1.52 5.53
C PRO A 112 17.91 -0.17 5.62
N LEU A 113 17.27 0.77 6.30
CA LEU A 113 17.81 2.07 6.64
C LEU A 113 18.20 2.11 8.13
N ASN A 114 18.58 3.28 8.63
CA ASN A 114 18.88 3.46 10.05
C ASN A 114 17.62 3.28 10.92
N ASN A 115 17.80 2.83 12.16
CA ASN A 115 16.74 2.68 13.16
C ASN A 115 15.62 1.68 12.81
N GLY A 116 15.94 0.64 12.03
CA GLY A 116 14.98 -0.41 11.65
C GLY A 116 13.94 0.03 10.61
N VAL A 117 14.06 1.22 10.04
CA VAL A 117 13.24 1.69 8.92
C VAL A 117 13.65 0.96 7.66
N TYR A 118 12.68 0.64 6.81
CA TYR A 118 12.90 0.01 5.51
C TYR A 118 12.43 0.92 4.38
N GLU A 119 13.27 1.12 3.36
CA GLU A 119 12.80 1.55 2.05
C GLU A 119 12.31 0.31 1.30
N VAL A 120 11.09 0.35 0.83
CA VAL A 120 10.42 -0.80 0.21
C VAL A 120 10.08 -0.47 -1.23
N THR A 121 10.37 -1.42 -2.14
CA THR A 121 9.86 -1.41 -3.49
C THR A 121 8.84 -2.54 -3.62
N GLY A 122 7.63 -2.19 -4.02
CA GLY A 122 6.52 -3.13 -4.16
C GLY A 122 5.76 -2.95 -5.47
N THR A 123 4.79 -3.81 -5.69
CA THR A 123 3.85 -3.73 -6.80
C THR A 123 2.46 -3.43 -6.24
N LEU A 124 1.91 -2.28 -6.62
CA LEU A 124 0.54 -1.88 -6.33
C LEU A 124 -0.35 -2.22 -7.52
N THR A 125 -1.45 -2.91 -7.24
CA THR A 125 -2.47 -3.26 -8.24
C THR A 125 -3.79 -2.57 -7.88
N ILE A 126 -4.27 -1.71 -8.78
CA ILE A 126 -5.57 -1.03 -8.68
C ILE A 126 -6.28 -1.22 -10.02
N LYS A 127 -7.58 -1.50 -10.02
CA LYS A 127 -8.37 -1.79 -11.25
C LYS A 127 -7.77 -2.90 -12.12
N GLY A 128 -7.09 -3.89 -11.49
CA GLY A 128 -6.40 -4.96 -12.22
C GLY A 128 -5.09 -4.54 -12.90
N ILE A 129 -4.68 -3.26 -12.80
CA ILE A 129 -3.45 -2.72 -13.39
C ILE A 129 -2.38 -2.67 -12.32
N SER A 130 -1.20 -3.23 -12.61
CA SER A 130 -0.08 -3.31 -11.67
C SER A 130 1.02 -2.33 -12.03
N ASN A 131 1.48 -1.55 -11.05
CA ASN A 131 2.58 -0.61 -11.20
C ASN A 131 3.55 -0.70 -10.01
N PRO A 132 4.85 -0.44 -10.21
CA PRO A 132 5.80 -0.37 -9.12
C PRO A 132 5.54 0.87 -8.27
N VAL A 133 5.71 0.71 -6.94
CA VAL A 133 5.64 1.79 -5.97
C VAL A 133 6.81 1.70 -4.99
N LYS A 134 7.21 2.87 -4.46
CA LYS A 134 8.21 2.95 -3.40
C LYS A 134 7.61 3.65 -2.19
N PHE A 135 7.92 3.14 -1.02
CA PHE A 135 7.47 3.71 0.25
C PHE A 135 8.44 3.37 1.37
N THR A 136 8.25 4.00 2.53
CA THR A 136 9.00 3.68 3.75
C THR A 136 8.10 2.91 4.70
N LEU A 137 8.60 1.83 5.28
CA LEU A 137 7.95 1.13 6.38
C LEU A 137 8.73 1.44 7.68
N ILE A 138 8.04 2.03 8.64
CA ILE A 138 8.61 2.57 9.88
C ILE A 138 8.08 1.76 11.05
N PRO A 139 8.90 0.95 11.73
CA PRO A 139 8.48 0.23 12.94
C PRO A 139 8.34 1.19 14.12
N SER A 140 7.37 0.90 15.00
CA SER A 140 7.14 1.59 16.27
C SER A 140 6.65 0.60 17.31
N GLY A 141 7.57 0.04 18.10
CA GLY A 141 7.29 -1.13 18.94
C GLY A 141 6.87 -2.32 18.07
N ASN A 142 5.70 -2.89 18.35
CA ASN A 142 5.14 -3.99 17.56
C ASN A 142 4.29 -3.52 16.36
N ASN A 143 4.16 -2.22 16.17
CA ASN A 143 3.36 -1.63 15.11
C ASN A 143 4.25 -1.09 13.99
N TYR A 144 3.62 -0.78 12.85
CA TYR A 144 4.31 -0.17 11.71
C TYR A 144 3.48 1.00 11.18
N SER A 145 4.16 1.97 10.58
CA SER A 145 3.51 3.04 9.82
C SER A 145 4.17 3.22 8.46
N SER A 146 3.42 3.76 7.52
CA SER A 146 3.91 4.03 6.18
C SER A 146 3.20 5.24 5.59
N ASN A 147 3.92 5.98 4.73
CA ASN A 147 3.35 6.95 3.82
C ASN A 147 3.68 6.49 2.39
N LEU A 148 2.66 6.39 1.56
CA LEU A 148 2.78 6.00 0.16
C LEU A 148 2.03 7.01 -0.69
N THR A 149 2.66 7.48 -1.77
CA THR A 149 2.02 8.30 -2.79
C THR A 149 2.05 7.55 -4.11
N PHE A 150 0.93 7.52 -4.81
CA PHE A 150 0.85 6.95 -6.14
C PHE A 150 0.14 7.89 -7.13
N ASP A 151 0.58 7.83 -8.37
CA ASP A 151 -0.07 8.51 -9.49
C ASP A 151 -1.25 7.65 -9.99
N ARG A 152 -2.49 8.15 -9.77
CA ARG A 152 -3.73 7.45 -10.14
C ARG A 152 -3.86 7.21 -11.64
N THR A 153 -3.23 8.05 -12.47
CA THR A 153 -3.33 7.93 -13.93
C THR A 153 -2.64 6.69 -14.47
N LYS A 154 -1.66 6.15 -13.75
CA LYS A 154 -1.03 4.86 -14.05
C LYS A 154 -1.96 3.66 -13.91
N PHE A 155 -3.11 3.86 -13.27
CA PHE A 155 -4.16 2.86 -13.08
C PHE A 155 -5.43 3.20 -13.89
N GLU A 156 -5.27 3.98 -14.98
CA GLU A 156 -6.37 4.44 -15.86
C GLU A 156 -7.45 5.26 -15.14
N ILE A 157 -7.09 5.93 -14.04
CA ILE A 157 -7.98 6.86 -13.34
C ILE A 157 -7.63 8.28 -13.80
N THR A 158 -8.14 8.67 -14.97
CA THR A 158 -7.74 9.90 -15.66
C THR A 158 -8.71 11.07 -15.44
N TYR A 159 -9.84 10.86 -14.77
CA TYR A 159 -10.88 11.87 -14.58
C TYR A 159 -10.32 13.21 -14.09
N ARG A 160 -10.51 14.28 -14.86
CA ARG A 160 -10.01 15.63 -14.62
C ARG A 160 -8.50 15.73 -14.31
N SER A 161 -7.70 14.85 -14.87
CA SER A 161 -6.25 14.96 -14.85
C SER A 161 -5.78 15.99 -15.89
N GLY A 162 -4.88 16.89 -15.49
CA GLY A 162 -4.30 17.88 -16.40
C GLY A 162 -3.39 17.27 -17.48
N ASN A 163 -2.96 16.02 -17.30
CA ASN A 163 -2.17 15.28 -18.29
C ASN A 163 -3.05 14.70 -19.42
N PHE A 164 -4.36 14.59 -19.21
CA PHE A 164 -5.31 13.98 -20.17
C PHE A 164 -6.37 14.94 -20.67
N PHE A 165 -6.64 16.04 -19.97
CA PHE A 165 -7.68 17.00 -20.32
C PHE A 165 -7.16 18.43 -20.24
N GLU A 166 -7.50 19.22 -21.25
CA GLU A 166 -7.19 20.65 -21.30
C GLU A 166 -8.31 21.53 -20.71
N ASN A 167 -8.00 22.77 -20.38
CA ASN A 167 -8.97 23.80 -19.97
C ASN A 167 -9.80 23.45 -18.73
N LEU A 168 -9.24 22.66 -17.81
CA LEU A 168 -9.94 22.25 -16.59
C LEU A 168 -10.06 23.38 -15.57
N GLY A 169 -9.13 24.35 -15.51
CA GLY A 169 -9.09 25.43 -14.52
C GLY A 169 -9.17 24.84 -13.10
N ASP A 170 -10.01 25.43 -12.27
CA ASP A 170 -10.20 25.01 -10.86
C ASP A 170 -10.81 23.61 -10.68
N ARG A 171 -11.22 22.97 -11.77
CA ARG A 171 -11.76 21.60 -11.75
C ARG A 171 -10.68 20.52 -11.82
N LEU A 172 -9.44 20.89 -12.06
CA LEU A 172 -8.32 19.96 -12.15
C LEU A 172 -8.10 19.25 -10.80
N ILE A 173 -7.97 17.93 -10.86
CA ILE A 173 -7.65 17.06 -9.73
C ILE A 173 -6.20 16.60 -9.90
N ASN A 174 -5.38 16.75 -8.87
CA ASN A 174 -4.01 16.28 -8.88
C ASN A 174 -3.97 14.76 -9.13
N ASP A 175 -2.92 14.31 -9.81
CA ASP A 175 -2.80 12.89 -10.14
C ASP A 175 -2.27 12.07 -8.96
N ASP A 176 -1.56 12.70 -8.06
CA ASP A 176 -1.06 12.06 -6.84
C ASP A 176 -2.18 11.85 -5.81
N VAL A 177 -2.26 10.62 -5.31
CA VAL A 177 -3.06 10.20 -4.15
C VAL A 177 -2.10 9.81 -3.03
N GLU A 178 -2.27 10.43 -1.87
CA GLU A 178 -1.45 10.17 -0.68
C GLU A 178 -2.17 9.16 0.23
N LEU A 179 -1.44 8.17 0.73
CA LEU A 179 -1.91 7.21 1.73
C LEU A 179 -1.06 7.32 3.01
N GLU A 180 -1.73 7.49 4.14
CA GLU A 180 -1.17 7.33 5.48
C GLU A 180 -1.65 6.00 6.04
N VAL A 181 -0.73 5.10 6.38
CA VAL A 181 -1.03 3.74 6.81
C VAL A 181 -0.51 3.52 8.23
N SER A 182 -1.36 2.98 9.09
CA SER A 182 -1.01 2.50 10.43
C SER A 182 -1.35 1.01 10.51
N LEU A 183 -0.37 0.21 10.85
CA LEU A 183 -0.45 -1.25 10.96
C LEU A 183 -0.23 -1.65 12.42
N VAL A 184 -1.16 -2.40 12.99
CA VAL A 184 -1.17 -2.82 14.39
C VAL A 184 -1.02 -4.33 14.47
N GLN A 185 -0.11 -4.79 15.36
CA GLN A 185 0.04 -6.21 15.69
C GLN A 185 -0.93 -6.63 16.80
#